data_ad1a9c45aae22a3f1bc91c8eb97c66db
#
_entry.id   ad1a9c45aae22a3f1bc91c8eb97c66db
#
_cell.length_a   1.000
_cell.length_b   1.000
_cell.length_c   1.000
_cell.angle_alpha   90.00
_cell.angle_beta   90.00
_cell.angle_gamma   90.00
#
_symmetry.space_group_name_H-M   'P 1'
#
loop_
_entity.id
_entity.type
_entity.pdbx_description
1 polymer ?
#
loop_
_entity_poly.entity_id
_entity_poly.type
_entity_poly.pdbx_seq_one_letter_code
_entity_poly.pdbx_strand_id
1 'polypeptide(L)'
;MECRDEESKSLLAKAVHWNRRLWLALQADCSMEDNVLPDETRAGIISLAIRVDKHSRKVLRGEAKIEPLIDVNRSIMEGLSA
;
A
#
# COMPACT_ATOMS: atom_id res chain seq x y z
N MET A 1 13.92 6.56 26.24
CA MET A 1 12.58 6.68 25.69
C MET A 1 12.54 7.36 24.34
N GLU A 2 13.27 8.46 24.15
CA GLU A 2 13.35 9.16 22.88
C GLU A 2 13.91 8.28 21.76
N CYS A 3 14.92 7.47 22.06
CA CYS A 3 15.53 6.55 21.08
C CYS A 3 14.52 5.51 20.57
N ARG A 4 13.61 5.05 21.45
CA ARG A 4 12.57 4.10 21.07
C ARG A 4 11.60 4.69 20.07
N ASP A 5 11.18 5.94 20.28
CA ASP A 5 10.25 6.61 19.39
C ASP A 5 10.87 6.85 18.02
N GLU A 6 12.15 7.21 17.97
CA GLU A 6 12.87 7.40 16.73
C GLU A 6 13.03 6.09 15.97
N GLU A 7 13.38 5.00 16.69
CA GLU A 7 13.50 3.68 16.09
C GLU A 7 12.16 3.20 15.54
N SER A 8 11.07 3.40 16.32
CA SER A 8 9.72 3.03 15.89
C SER A 8 9.31 3.81 14.66
N LYS A 9 9.58 5.11 14.62
CA LYS A 9 9.29 5.95 13.46
C LYS A 9 10.09 5.52 12.24
N SER A 10 11.36 5.17 12.42
CA SER A 10 12.22 4.70 11.34
C SER A 10 11.72 3.37 10.77
N LEU A 11 11.34 2.44 11.63
CA LEU A 11 10.78 1.15 11.21
C LEU A 11 9.46 1.34 10.49
N LEU A 12 8.61 2.24 11.01
CA LEU A 12 7.33 2.55 10.39
C LEU A 12 7.54 3.13 8.99
N ALA A 13 8.46 4.08 8.86
CA ALA A 13 8.76 4.69 7.57
C ALA A 13 9.27 3.68 6.55
N LYS A 14 10.13 2.75 6.99
CA LYS A 14 10.62 1.66 6.12
C LYS A 14 9.49 0.75 5.68
N ALA A 15 8.61 0.37 6.61
CA ALA A 15 7.48 -0.51 6.32
C ALA A 15 6.52 0.16 5.32
N VAL A 16 6.21 1.43 5.52
CA VAL A 16 5.34 2.19 4.61
C VAL A 16 5.99 2.33 3.24
N HIS A 17 7.29 2.59 3.21
CA HIS A 17 8.03 2.70 1.94
C HIS A 17 8.01 1.39 1.15
N TRP A 18 8.24 0.25 1.81
CA TRP A 18 8.18 -1.05 1.16
C TRP A 18 6.77 -1.39 0.69
N ASN A 19 5.77 -1.08 1.49
CA ASN A 19 4.37 -1.26 1.12
C ASN A 19 4.02 -0.43 -0.12
N ARG A 20 4.47 0.80 -0.16
CA ARG A 20 4.26 1.69 -1.30
C ARG A 20 4.91 1.13 -2.56
N ARG A 21 6.14 0.64 -2.46
CA ARG A 21 6.85 0.02 -3.60
C ARG A 21 6.12 -1.21 -4.12
N LEU A 22 5.62 -2.04 -3.20
CA LEU A 22 4.82 -3.21 -3.58
C LEU A 22 3.58 -2.81 -4.39
N TRP A 23 2.85 -1.82 -3.91
CA TRP A 23 1.65 -1.35 -4.59
C TRP A 23 1.97 -0.69 -5.95
N LEU A 24 3.09 0.00 -6.07
CA LEU A 24 3.52 0.55 -7.35
C LEU A 24 3.84 -0.56 -8.36
N ALA A 25 4.47 -1.64 -7.90
CA ALA A 25 4.75 -2.80 -8.74
C ALA A 25 3.45 -3.48 -9.20
N LEU A 26 2.48 -3.63 -8.29
CA LEU A 26 1.17 -4.18 -8.62
C LEU A 26 0.43 -3.29 -9.63
N GLN A 27 0.50 -1.99 -9.45
CA GLN A 27 -0.12 -1.03 -10.37
C GLN A 27 0.49 -1.14 -11.77
N ALA A 28 1.81 -1.21 -11.85
CA ALA A 28 2.51 -1.35 -13.13
C ALA A 28 2.12 -2.65 -13.83
N ASP A 29 2.09 -3.76 -13.09
CA ASP A 29 1.72 -5.06 -13.63
C ASP A 29 0.27 -5.08 -14.12
N CYS A 30 -0.65 -4.54 -13.35
CA CYS A 30 -2.06 -4.47 -13.73
C CYS A 30 -2.34 -3.52 -14.90
N SER A 31 -1.42 -2.61 -15.18
CA SER A 31 -1.53 -1.67 -16.31
C SER A 31 -1.08 -2.30 -17.63
N MET A 32 -0.44 -3.46 -17.58
CA MET A 32 0.00 -4.17 -18.78
C MET A 32 -1.17 -4.86 -19.49
N GLU A 33 -1.22 -4.79 -20.81
CA GLU A 33 -2.28 -5.37 -21.62
C GLU A 33 -2.36 -6.89 -21.50
N ASP A 34 -1.23 -7.54 -21.28
CA ASP A 34 -1.15 -9.00 -21.19
C ASP A 34 -1.38 -9.54 -19.79
N ASN A 35 -1.78 -8.69 -18.84
CA ASN A 35 -2.11 -9.14 -17.51
C ASN A 35 -3.36 -10.04 -17.56
N VAL A 36 -3.29 -11.19 -16.88
CA VAL A 36 -4.32 -12.22 -16.96
C VAL A 36 -5.56 -11.95 -16.11
N LEU A 37 -5.51 -10.95 -15.24
CA LEU A 37 -6.65 -10.63 -14.36
C LEU A 37 -7.79 -9.98 -15.15
N PRO A 38 -9.05 -10.21 -14.72
CA PRO A 38 -10.19 -9.53 -15.33
C PRO A 38 -10.06 -8.00 -15.25
N ASP A 39 -10.62 -7.31 -16.23
CA ASP A 39 -10.53 -5.85 -16.32
C ASP A 39 -11.03 -5.13 -15.06
N GLU A 40 -12.14 -5.60 -14.47
CA GLU A 40 -12.66 -5.04 -13.23
C GLU A 40 -11.67 -5.16 -12.07
N THR A 41 -11.04 -6.33 -11.95
CA THR A 41 -10.04 -6.59 -10.90
C THR A 41 -8.83 -5.70 -11.10
N ARG A 42 -8.36 -5.59 -12.34
CA ARG A 42 -7.22 -4.74 -12.67
C ARG A 42 -7.50 -3.28 -12.34
N ALA A 43 -8.66 -2.79 -12.74
CA ALA A 43 -9.06 -1.41 -12.46
C ALA A 43 -9.18 -1.16 -10.96
N GLY A 44 -9.71 -2.13 -10.21
CA GLY A 44 -9.82 -2.05 -8.75
C GLY A 44 -8.45 -1.97 -8.07
N ILE A 45 -7.51 -2.80 -8.50
CA ILE A 45 -6.15 -2.79 -7.95
C ILE A 45 -5.45 -1.46 -8.26
N ILE A 46 -5.58 -0.96 -9.48
CA ILE A 46 -4.99 0.33 -9.86
C ILE A 46 -5.56 1.47 -9.03
N SER A 47 -6.88 1.50 -8.82
CA SER A 47 -7.52 2.51 -7.99
C SER A 47 -7.04 2.45 -6.55
N LEU A 48 -6.93 1.25 -5.98
CA LEU A 48 -6.41 1.06 -4.63
C LEU A 48 -4.94 1.48 -4.53
N ALA A 49 -4.15 1.16 -5.54
CA ALA A 49 -2.74 1.53 -5.57
C ALA A 49 -2.57 3.06 -5.52
N ILE A 50 -3.41 3.80 -6.22
CA ILE A 50 -3.38 5.26 -6.19
C ILE A 50 -3.71 5.78 -4.78
N ARG A 51 -4.73 5.22 -4.14
CA ARG A 51 -5.10 5.57 -2.77
C ARG A 51 -3.99 5.25 -1.77
N VAL A 52 -3.40 4.07 -1.92
CA VAL A 52 -2.29 3.63 -1.06
C VAL A 52 -1.11 4.60 -1.20
N ASP A 53 -0.78 5.00 -2.41
CA ASP A 53 0.31 5.96 -2.64
C ASP A 53 0.04 7.30 -1.94
N LYS A 54 -1.15 7.87 -2.13
CA LYS A 54 -1.52 9.13 -1.50
C LYS A 54 -1.49 9.03 0.02
N HIS A 55 -2.09 7.99 0.57
CA HIS A 55 -2.16 7.82 2.02
C HIS A 55 -0.77 7.55 2.61
N SER A 56 0.05 6.76 1.91
CA SER A 56 1.43 6.48 2.34
C SER A 56 2.24 7.75 2.47
N ARG A 57 2.10 8.68 1.53
CA ARG A 57 2.77 9.97 1.60
C ARG A 57 2.34 10.76 2.83
N LYS A 58 1.05 10.75 3.15
CA LYS A 58 0.53 11.42 4.34
C LYS A 58 1.06 10.79 5.62
N VAL A 59 1.10 9.47 5.69
CA VAL A 59 1.65 8.75 6.84
C VAL A 59 3.13 9.11 7.03
N LEU A 60 3.90 9.12 5.95
CA LEU A 60 5.32 9.46 6.01
C LEU A 60 5.58 10.90 6.48
N ARG A 61 4.64 11.82 6.21
CA ARG A 61 4.71 13.20 6.69
C ARG A 61 4.15 13.39 8.10
N GLY A 62 3.62 12.32 8.71
CA GLY A 62 2.99 12.41 10.02
C GLY A 62 1.60 13.03 10.01
N GLU A 63 0.98 13.14 8.83
CA GLU A 63 -0.35 13.77 8.66
C GLU A 63 -1.51 12.78 8.73
N ALA A 64 -1.24 11.48 8.70
CA ALA A 64 -2.28 10.45 8.71
C ALA A 64 -1.83 9.21 9.45
N LYS A 65 -2.79 8.40 9.87
CA LYS A 65 -2.55 7.14 10.58
C LYS A 65 -2.27 6.02 9.58
N ILE A 66 -1.58 4.98 10.05
CA ILE A 66 -1.22 3.81 9.23
C ILE A 66 -2.37 2.80 9.09
N GLU A 67 -3.32 2.80 10.00
CA GLU A 67 -4.39 1.79 10.05
C GLU A 67 -5.13 1.60 8.71
N PRO A 68 -5.49 2.65 7.96
CA PRO A 68 -6.13 2.45 6.65
C PRO A 68 -5.29 1.65 5.67
N LEU A 69 -3.96 1.75 5.73
CA LEU A 69 -3.07 0.95 4.86
C LEU A 69 -3.12 -0.52 5.24
N ILE A 70 -3.17 -0.80 6.54
CA ILE A 70 -3.28 -2.17 7.04
C ILE A 70 -4.62 -2.77 6.60
N ASP A 71 -5.69 -2.01 6.71
CA ASP A 71 -7.04 -2.45 6.33
C ASP A 71 -7.12 -2.78 4.84
N VAL A 72 -6.55 -1.95 3.99
CA VAL A 72 -6.53 -2.19 2.54
C VAL A 72 -5.75 -3.46 2.22
N ASN A 73 -4.57 -3.62 2.81
CA ASN A 73 -3.74 -4.81 2.60
C ASN A 73 -4.46 -6.07 3.06
N ARG A 74 -5.13 -6.01 4.22
CA ARG A 74 -5.90 -7.14 4.75
C ARG A 74 -7.05 -7.51 3.82
N SER A 75 -7.77 -6.53 3.31
CA SER A 75 -8.88 -6.75 2.39
C SER A 75 -8.42 -7.44 1.11
N ILE A 76 -7.29 -7.03 0.57
CA ILE A 76 -6.73 -7.65 -0.63
C ILE A 76 -6.30 -9.09 -0.36
N MET A 77 -5.64 -9.34 0.77
CA MET A 77 -5.23 -10.70 1.13
C MET A 77 -6.42 -11.63 1.33
N GLU A 78 -7.47 -11.14 1.96
CA GLU A 78 -8.71 -11.90 2.15
C GLU A 78 -9.37 -12.22 0.80
N GLY A 79 -9.41 -11.24 -0.09
CA GLY A 79 -9.95 -11.42 -1.44
C GLY A 79 -9.18 -12.44 -2.26
N LEU A 80 -7.86 -12.46 -2.13
CA LEU A 80 -7.01 -13.42 -2.84
C LEU A 80 -7.11 -14.83 -2.24
N SER A 81 -7.39 -14.92 -0.94
CA SER A 81 -7.52 -16.21 -0.26
C SER A 81 -8.87 -16.90 -0.51
N ALA A 82 -9.87 -16.12 -0.89
CA ALA A 82 -11.20 -16.63 -1.20
C ALA A 82 -11.23 -17.22 -2.61
#